data_e40ded5bb5c9480ab1c01bc550867633
#
_entry.id   e40ded5bb5c9480ab1c01bc550867633
#
_cell.length_a   1.000
_cell.length_b   1.000
_cell.length_c   1.000
_cell.angle_alpha   90.00
_cell.angle_beta   90.00
_cell.angle_gamma   90.00
#
_symmetry.space_group_name_H-M   'P 1'
#
loop_
_entity.id
_entity.type
_entity.pdbx_description
1 polymer ?
#
loop_
_entity_poly.entity_id
_entity_poly.type
_entity_poly.pdbx_seq_one_letter_code
_entity_poly.pdbx_strand_id
1 'polypeptide(L)'
;MPDSLTPPSAGPQVLDADAARALVASYAKPGALAAAKDIGRIDRHLRRYIELSPFCCIATADAQGNQDVTPRGDPPGSFKVFGEHIVAIPDRPGNNRLDTLKNLLVNPKIGLVFLLPGMDETARVNGVAQLSVDPPLLESMAVEGKKPKCAIVVEVREAYLHCAKAFRRSKLWDPATRIDRSTLPSLAAMIRDQIGMSEQDTKLAEERIEKAYRESLWSPLS
;
A
#
# COMPACT_ATOMS: atom_id res chain seq x y z
N MET A 1 -21.33 1.30 27.51
CA MET A 1 -19.87 1.25 27.56
C MET A 1 -19.47 -0.19 27.80
N PRO A 2 -18.93 -0.95 26.84
CA PRO A 2 -18.35 -2.25 27.17
C PRO A 2 -17.02 -2.05 27.87
N ASP A 3 -16.81 -2.86 28.91
CA ASP A 3 -15.68 -2.83 29.82
C ASP A 3 -14.32 -2.72 29.13
N SER A 4 -13.46 -1.90 29.74
CA SER A 4 -12.05 -1.83 29.42
C SER A 4 -11.45 -3.23 29.49
N LEU A 5 -11.09 -3.79 28.33
CA LEU A 5 -10.25 -4.98 28.27
C LEU A 5 -8.91 -4.63 28.91
N THR A 6 -8.76 -4.98 30.19
CA THR A 6 -7.45 -5.01 30.83
C THR A 6 -6.59 -6.00 30.03
N PRO A 7 -5.47 -5.58 29.42
CA PRO A 7 -4.64 -6.52 28.71
C PRO A 7 -4.17 -7.61 29.68
N PRO A 8 -4.12 -8.88 29.27
CA PRO A 8 -3.58 -9.93 30.12
C PRO A 8 -2.17 -9.55 30.55
N SER A 9 -1.83 -9.78 31.81
CA SER A 9 -0.55 -9.43 32.43
C SER A 9 0.67 -10.14 31.82
N ALA A 10 0.44 -11.10 30.92
CA ALA A 10 1.43 -11.71 30.02
C ALA A 10 0.92 -11.58 28.59
N GLY A 11 1.79 -11.16 27.65
CA GLY A 11 1.47 -11.12 26.22
C GLY A 11 0.98 -12.48 25.70
N PRO A 12 0.40 -12.55 24.49
CA PRO A 12 -0.07 -13.81 23.92
C PRO A 12 1.08 -14.81 23.83
N GLN A 13 0.77 -16.08 24.15
CA GLN A 13 1.74 -17.17 24.02
C GLN A 13 2.16 -17.33 22.56
N VAL A 14 3.45 -17.23 22.28
CA VAL A 14 4.04 -17.43 20.93
C VAL A 14 4.60 -18.85 20.85
N LEU A 15 4.43 -19.48 19.69
CA LEU A 15 5.00 -20.78 19.41
C LEU A 15 6.53 -20.66 19.24
N ASP A 16 7.26 -21.65 19.74
CA ASP A 16 8.65 -21.85 19.32
C ASP A 16 8.74 -22.28 17.84
N ALA A 17 9.96 -22.34 17.31
CA ALA A 17 10.16 -22.62 15.88
C ALA A 17 9.72 -24.04 15.48
N ASP A 18 9.78 -25.04 16.39
CA ASP A 18 9.38 -26.41 16.08
C ASP A 18 7.86 -26.56 16.10
N ALA A 19 7.20 -26.00 17.11
CA ALA A 19 5.74 -25.94 17.17
C ALA A 19 5.15 -25.14 15.99
N ALA A 20 5.80 -24.04 15.59
CA ALA A 20 5.38 -23.27 14.42
C ALA A 20 5.52 -24.07 13.11
N ARG A 21 6.61 -24.82 12.91
CA ARG A 21 6.79 -25.73 11.77
C ARG A 21 5.72 -26.84 11.76
N ALA A 22 5.46 -27.45 12.90
CA ALA A 22 4.42 -28.49 13.03
C ALA A 22 3.04 -27.93 12.68
N LEU A 23 2.71 -26.74 13.17
CA LEU A 23 1.45 -26.08 12.81
C LEU A 23 1.34 -25.84 11.30
N VAL A 24 2.35 -25.29 10.66
CA VAL A 24 2.35 -25.05 9.20
C VAL A 24 2.19 -26.36 8.42
N ALA A 25 2.88 -27.43 8.85
CA ALA A 25 2.79 -28.76 8.22
C ALA A 25 1.39 -29.41 8.40
N SER A 26 0.61 -29.02 9.41
CA SER A 26 -0.75 -29.53 9.63
C SER A 26 -1.80 -28.94 8.66
N TYR A 27 -1.47 -27.83 7.97
CA TYR A 27 -2.40 -27.23 7.00
C TYR A 27 -2.51 -28.07 5.74
N ALA A 28 -3.72 -28.12 5.17
CA ALA A 28 -3.96 -28.77 3.89
C ALA A 28 -3.16 -28.06 2.77
N LYS A 29 -2.76 -28.84 1.76
CA LYS A 29 -2.15 -28.28 0.55
C LYS A 29 -3.12 -27.30 -0.15
N PRO A 30 -2.61 -26.27 -0.85
CA PRO A 30 -3.47 -25.37 -1.62
C PRO A 30 -4.25 -26.16 -2.68
N GLY A 31 -5.52 -25.82 -2.87
CA GLY A 31 -6.33 -26.40 -3.95
C GLY A 31 -5.74 -26.06 -5.32
N ALA A 32 -6.04 -26.88 -6.35
CA ALA A 32 -5.47 -26.77 -7.68
C ALA A 32 -5.58 -25.36 -8.30
N LEU A 33 -6.73 -24.69 -8.18
CA LEU A 33 -6.91 -23.32 -8.67
C LEU A 33 -6.03 -22.30 -7.95
N ALA A 34 -5.85 -22.47 -6.64
CA ALA A 34 -5.01 -21.56 -5.85
C ALA A 34 -3.52 -21.74 -6.17
N ALA A 35 -3.10 -22.94 -6.51
CA ALA A 35 -1.73 -23.23 -6.94
C ALA A 35 -1.44 -22.75 -8.36
N ALA A 36 -2.41 -22.86 -9.28
CA ALA A 36 -2.22 -22.57 -10.71
C ALA A 36 -2.45 -21.11 -11.10
N LYS A 37 -2.98 -20.26 -10.22
CA LYS A 37 -3.37 -18.88 -10.58
C LYS A 37 -2.21 -17.92 -10.80
N ASP A 38 -1.04 -18.21 -10.23
CA ASP A 38 0.17 -17.44 -10.49
C ASP A 38 0.79 -17.90 -11.80
N ILE A 39 0.73 -17.03 -12.80
CA ILE A 39 1.24 -17.29 -14.14
C ILE A 39 2.54 -16.53 -14.43
N GLY A 40 3.11 -15.84 -13.43
CA GLY A 40 4.36 -15.07 -13.54
C GLY A 40 4.29 -13.88 -14.50
N ARG A 41 3.10 -13.43 -14.89
CA ARG A 41 2.91 -12.34 -15.86
C ARG A 41 1.56 -11.65 -15.68
N ILE A 42 1.43 -10.47 -16.27
CA ILE A 42 0.20 -9.69 -16.31
C ILE A 42 -0.62 -10.11 -17.54
N ASP A 43 -1.70 -10.83 -17.32
CA ASP A 43 -2.68 -11.11 -18.37
C ASP A 43 -3.63 -9.93 -18.60
N ARG A 44 -4.58 -10.09 -19.52
CA ARG A 44 -5.58 -9.05 -19.85
C ARG A 44 -6.44 -8.62 -18.65
N HIS A 45 -6.75 -9.54 -17.73
CA HIS A 45 -7.62 -9.29 -16.59
C HIS A 45 -6.86 -8.54 -15.49
N LEU A 46 -5.65 -8.97 -15.15
CA LEU A 46 -4.75 -8.27 -14.23
C LEU A 46 -4.41 -6.87 -14.74
N ARG A 47 -4.12 -6.72 -16.05
CA ARG A 47 -3.90 -5.41 -16.68
C ARG A 47 -5.09 -4.50 -16.42
N ARG A 48 -6.29 -4.95 -16.78
CA ARG A 48 -7.50 -4.14 -16.62
C ARG A 48 -7.76 -3.80 -15.17
N TYR A 49 -7.52 -4.73 -14.25
CA TYR A 49 -7.65 -4.49 -12.82
C TYR A 49 -6.68 -3.39 -12.34
N ILE A 50 -5.39 -3.49 -12.70
CA ILE A 50 -4.35 -2.51 -12.32
C ILE A 50 -4.66 -1.13 -12.90
N GLU A 51 -5.04 -1.06 -14.19
CA GLU A 51 -5.37 0.21 -14.85
C GLU A 51 -6.60 0.92 -14.25
N LEU A 52 -7.56 0.16 -13.75
CA LEU A 52 -8.74 0.71 -13.08
C LEU A 52 -8.49 1.05 -11.60
N SER A 53 -7.46 0.49 -10.99
CA SER A 53 -7.19 0.66 -9.57
C SER A 53 -6.70 2.08 -9.27
N PRO A 54 -7.35 2.80 -8.36
CA PRO A 54 -6.87 4.10 -7.88
C PRO A 54 -5.89 3.98 -6.72
N PHE A 55 -5.64 2.77 -6.20
CA PHE A 55 -4.90 2.59 -4.96
C PHE A 55 -4.11 1.29 -4.95
N CYS A 56 -2.89 1.36 -4.41
CA CYS A 56 -2.13 0.15 -4.07
C CYS A 56 -1.35 0.33 -2.76
N CYS A 57 -1.09 -0.78 -2.07
CA CYS A 57 -0.08 -0.86 -1.02
C CYS A 57 1.22 -1.39 -1.62
N ILE A 58 2.33 -0.77 -1.24
CA ILE A 58 3.70 -1.19 -1.61
C ILE A 58 4.38 -1.70 -0.36
N ALA A 59 4.98 -2.89 -0.44
CA ALA A 59 5.85 -3.45 0.59
C ALA A 59 7.29 -3.52 0.07
N THR A 60 8.23 -2.99 0.85
CA THR A 60 9.68 -3.07 0.61
C THR A 60 10.41 -3.42 1.91
N ALA A 61 11.70 -3.70 1.84
CA ALA A 61 12.53 -3.93 3.01
C ALA A 61 13.91 -3.32 2.82
N ASP A 62 14.54 -2.86 3.90
CA ASP A 62 15.93 -2.43 3.89
C ASP A 62 16.91 -3.62 3.79
N ALA A 63 18.21 -3.34 3.85
CA ALA A 63 19.26 -4.35 3.79
C ALA A 63 19.27 -5.31 4.99
N GLN A 64 18.71 -4.92 6.12
CA GLN A 64 18.56 -5.72 7.34
C GLN A 64 17.26 -6.51 7.37
N GLY A 65 16.35 -6.31 6.40
CA GLY A 65 15.05 -6.96 6.33
C GLY A 65 13.95 -6.23 7.13
N ASN A 66 14.20 -5.01 7.63
CA ASN A 66 13.14 -4.21 8.23
C ASN A 66 12.12 -3.82 7.16
N GLN A 67 10.85 -4.12 7.42
CA GLN A 67 9.77 -3.94 6.46
C GLN A 67 9.22 -2.51 6.49
N ASP A 68 8.89 -2.00 5.31
CA ASP A 68 8.10 -0.79 5.10
C ASP A 68 6.88 -1.13 4.25
N VAL A 69 5.69 -0.70 4.69
CA VAL A 69 4.45 -0.83 3.93
C VAL A 69 3.82 0.54 3.79
N THR A 70 3.62 1.00 2.57
CA THR A 70 3.16 2.34 2.27
C THR A 70 2.02 2.35 1.24
N PRO A 71 1.00 3.23 1.42
CA PRO A 71 -0.04 3.42 0.42
C PRO A 71 0.45 4.27 -0.76
N ARG A 72 -0.10 4.01 -1.94
CA ARG A 72 -0.03 4.86 -3.14
C ARG A 72 -1.43 5.05 -3.68
N GLY A 73 -1.77 6.29 -4.03
CA GLY A 73 -3.08 6.63 -4.56
C GLY A 73 -2.97 7.62 -5.70
N ASP A 74 -3.67 7.33 -6.79
CA ASP A 74 -3.71 8.15 -8.00
C ASP A 74 -5.03 7.90 -8.74
N PRO A 75 -5.48 8.80 -9.64
CA PRO A 75 -6.63 8.51 -10.49
C PRO A 75 -6.44 7.21 -11.28
N PRO A 76 -7.51 6.48 -11.60
CA PRO A 76 -7.45 5.33 -12.49
C PRO A 76 -6.67 5.63 -13.78
N GLY A 77 -5.86 4.69 -14.24
CA GLY A 77 -4.98 4.86 -15.40
C GLY A 77 -3.62 5.45 -15.10
N SER A 78 -3.33 5.85 -13.86
CA SER A 78 -2.00 6.34 -13.46
C SER A 78 -0.97 5.23 -13.27
N PHE A 79 -1.39 4.06 -12.81
CA PHE A 79 -0.55 2.87 -12.80
C PHE A 79 -0.45 2.31 -14.20
N LYS A 80 0.77 2.17 -14.73
CA LYS A 80 1.00 1.76 -16.13
C LYS A 80 1.44 0.30 -16.20
N VAL A 81 0.98 -0.38 -17.24
CA VAL A 81 1.39 -1.75 -17.53
C VAL A 81 1.96 -1.82 -18.93
N PHE A 82 3.22 -2.24 -19.07
CA PHE A 82 3.91 -2.39 -20.35
C PHE A 82 4.20 -3.87 -20.64
N GLY A 83 3.73 -4.34 -21.79
CA GLY A 83 3.81 -5.76 -22.09
C GLY A 83 3.16 -6.62 -21.00
N GLU A 84 3.66 -7.80 -20.77
CA GLU A 84 3.15 -8.72 -19.74
C GLU A 84 3.99 -8.75 -18.45
N HIS A 85 5.10 -7.99 -18.40
CA HIS A 85 6.08 -8.14 -17.33
C HIS A 85 6.50 -6.84 -16.64
N ILE A 86 5.94 -5.69 -17.00
CA ILE A 86 6.31 -4.43 -16.39
C ILE A 86 5.09 -3.69 -15.85
N VAL A 87 5.18 -3.29 -14.59
CA VAL A 87 4.25 -2.34 -13.94
C VAL A 87 5.03 -1.12 -13.50
N ALA A 88 4.52 0.08 -13.76
CA ALA A 88 5.13 1.31 -13.31
C ALA A 88 4.16 2.13 -12.44
N ILE A 89 4.67 2.64 -11.33
CA ILE A 89 3.94 3.36 -10.29
C ILE A 89 4.54 4.75 -10.13
N PRO A 90 3.75 5.84 -10.21
CA PRO A 90 4.26 7.19 -10.00
C PRO A 90 4.66 7.42 -8.53
N ASP A 91 5.76 8.14 -8.30
CA ASP A 91 6.12 8.65 -6.98
C ASP A 91 5.61 10.08 -6.82
N ARG A 92 4.58 10.25 -6.00
CA ARG A 92 3.94 11.54 -5.71
C ARG A 92 4.52 12.22 -4.48
N PRO A 93 4.38 13.54 -4.36
CA PRO A 93 4.74 14.24 -3.14
C PRO A 93 4.07 13.65 -1.91
N GLY A 94 4.80 13.57 -0.81
CA GLY A 94 4.35 13.05 0.47
C GLY A 94 5.14 13.67 1.62
N ASN A 95 5.35 12.92 2.68
CA ASN A 95 6.05 13.35 3.89
C ASN A 95 7.59 13.42 3.78
N ASN A 96 8.15 13.13 2.61
CA ASN A 96 9.59 13.11 2.31
C ASN A 96 10.42 12.12 3.17
N ARG A 97 9.83 11.14 3.81
CA ARG A 97 10.58 10.07 4.49
C ARG A 97 11.38 9.23 3.49
N LEU A 98 10.80 9.00 2.30
CA LEU A 98 11.40 8.29 1.17
C LEU A 98 11.81 6.84 1.49
N ASP A 99 11.19 6.20 2.48
CA ASP A 99 11.58 4.89 2.97
C ASP A 99 11.54 3.84 1.84
N THR A 100 10.45 3.80 1.05
CA THR A 100 10.34 2.94 -0.13
C THR A 100 11.50 3.13 -1.12
N LEU A 101 11.82 4.39 -1.47
CA LEU A 101 12.87 4.67 -2.46
C LEU A 101 14.25 4.28 -1.91
N LYS A 102 14.52 4.58 -0.64
CA LYS A 102 15.78 4.19 0.03
C LYS A 102 15.94 2.67 0.08
N ASN A 103 14.86 1.95 0.42
CA ASN A 103 14.86 0.49 0.45
C ASN A 103 15.19 -0.08 -0.92
N LEU A 104 14.58 0.42 -1.99
CA LEU A 104 14.82 -0.06 -3.35
C LEU A 104 16.26 0.15 -3.85
N LEU A 105 17.01 1.11 -3.29
CA LEU A 105 18.43 1.28 -3.62
C LEU A 105 19.32 0.15 -3.11
N VAL A 106 18.91 -0.55 -2.05
CA VAL A 106 19.70 -1.61 -1.39
C VAL A 106 19.06 -2.99 -1.50
N ASN A 107 17.74 -3.05 -1.64
CA ASN A 107 16.99 -4.28 -1.81
C ASN A 107 15.85 -4.04 -2.82
N PRO A 108 16.03 -4.45 -4.08
CA PRO A 108 15.08 -4.15 -5.15
C PRO A 108 13.79 -5.00 -5.10
N LYS A 109 13.65 -5.89 -4.12
CA LYS A 109 12.44 -6.72 -3.98
C LYS A 109 11.26 -5.88 -3.55
N ILE A 110 10.11 -6.08 -4.20
CA ILE A 110 8.89 -5.31 -3.98
C ILE A 110 7.65 -6.21 -4.04
N GLY A 111 6.68 -5.92 -3.17
CA GLY A 111 5.36 -6.51 -3.21
C GLY A 111 4.29 -5.43 -3.38
N LEU A 112 3.30 -5.70 -4.20
CA LEU A 112 2.20 -4.78 -4.52
C LEU A 112 0.86 -5.47 -4.31
N VAL A 113 -0.08 -4.75 -3.70
CA VAL A 113 -1.49 -5.16 -3.65
C VAL A 113 -2.33 -3.99 -4.15
N PHE A 114 -2.97 -4.18 -5.30
CA PHE A 114 -3.89 -3.20 -5.88
C PHE A 114 -5.31 -3.44 -5.38
N LEU A 115 -6.00 -2.35 -5.05
CA LEU A 115 -7.38 -2.35 -4.59
C LEU A 115 -8.24 -1.54 -5.56
N LEU A 116 -9.40 -2.10 -5.88
CA LEU A 116 -10.40 -1.43 -6.70
C LEU A 116 -11.69 -1.27 -5.86
N PRO A 117 -12.08 -0.03 -5.49
CA PRO A 117 -13.26 0.20 -4.67
C PRO A 117 -14.49 -0.50 -5.24
N GLY A 118 -15.18 -1.27 -4.39
CA GLY A 118 -16.35 -2.06 -4.78
C GLY A 118 -16.04 -3.46 -5.29
N MET A 119 -14.75 -3.81 -5.50
CA MET A 119 -14.33 -5.18 -5.84
C MET A 119 -13.72 -5.85 -4.60
N ASP A 120 -14.20 -7.02 -4.26
CA ASP A 120 -13.70 -7.78 -3.11
C ASP A 120 -12.39 -8.53 -3.42
N GLU A 121 -12.13 -8.86 -4.67
CA GLU A 121 -10.87 -9.40 -5.14
C GLU A 121 -9.80 -8.30 -5.14
N THR A 122 -8.51 -8.70 -5.07
CA THR A 122 -7.37 -7.78 -5.23
C THR A 122 -6.39 -8.33 -6.27
N ALA A 123 -5.64 -7.45 -6.92
CA ALA A 123 -4.52 -7.86 -7.77
C ALA A 123 -3.22 -7.78 -6.97
N ARG A 124 -2.45 -8.87 -6.96
CA ARG A 124 -1.16 -8.94 -6.30
C ARG A 124 -0.06 -9.10 -7.34
N VAL A 125 1.01 -8.33 -7.16
CA VAL A 125 2.22 -8.40 -7.98
C VAL A 125 3.43 -8.42 -7.06
N ASN A 126 4.33 -9.38 -7.25
CA ASN A 126 5.65 -9.37 -6.65
C ASN A 126 6.72 -9.29 -7.75
N GLY A 127 7.82 -8.62 -7.47
CA GLY A 127 8.85 -8.43 -8.48
C GLY A 127 10.12 -7.79 -7.99
N VAL A 128 10.87 -7.26 -8.95
CA VAL A 128 12.12 -6.52 -8.74
C VAL A 128 11.93 -5.12 -9.31
N ALA A 129 12.21 -4.10 -8.52
CA ALA A 129 11.95 -2.72 -8.87
C ALA A 129 13.21 -1.90 -9.11
N GLN A 130 13.10 -0.94 -10.00
CA GLN A 130 14.09 0.11 -10.27
C GLN A 130 13.40 1.47 -10.33
N LEU A 131 14.15 2.53 -10.09
CA LEU A 131 13.67 3.90 -10.22
C LEU A 131 13.92 4.41 -11.64
N SER A 132 12.94 5.09 -12.21
CA SER A 132 13.03 5.69 -13.55
C SER A 132 12.68 7.17 -13.52
N VAL A 133 13.42 7.95 -14.28
CA VAL A 133 13.14 9.36 -14.60
C VAL A 133 12.91 9.57 -16.10
N ASP A 134 12.54 8.51 -16.82
CA ASP A 134 12.28 8.55 -18.26
C ASP A 134 11.18 9.57 -18.59
N PRO A 135 11.47 10.62 -19.37
CA PRO A 135 10.52 11.70 -19.58
C PRO A 135 9.19 11.27 -20.22
N PRO A 136 9.16 10.42 -21.27
CA PRO A 136 7.90 9.90 -21.82
C PRO A 136 7.06 9.15 -20.80
N LEU A 137 7.70 8.32 -19.93
CA LEU A 137 7.02 7.59 -18.87
C LEU A 137 6.38 8.58 -17.87
N LEU A 138 7.16 9.54 -17.35
CA LEU A 138 6.67 10.52 -16.38
C LEU A 138 5.57 11.41 -16.96
N GLU A 139 5.66 11.77 -18.23
CA GLU A 139 4.62 12.53 -18.94
C GLU A 139 3.31 11.73 -18.99
N SER A 140 3.38 10.44 -19.31
CA SER A 140 2.21 9.57 -19.37
C SER A 140 1.49 9.41 -18.02
N MET A 141 2.16 9.75 -16.92
CA MET A 141 1.66 9.70 -15.54
C MET A 141 1.25 11.08 -15.02
N ALA A 142 1.26 12.12 -15.85
CA ALA A 142 0.87 13.46 -15.42
C ALA A 142 -0.59 13.50 -14.97
N VAL A 143 -0.87 14.19 -13.86
CA VAL A 143 -2.22 14.50 -13.36
C VAL A 143 -2.30 16.01 -13.17
N GLU A 144 -3.34 16.63 -13.70
CA GLU A 144 -3.50 18.10 -13.69
C GLU A 144 -2.25 18.83 -14.20
N GLY A 145 -1.59 18.28 -15.23
CA GLY A 145 -0.36 18.82 -15.79
C GLY A 145 0.89 18.64 -14.89
N LYS A 146 0.79 17.94 -13.77
CA LYS A 146 1.89 17.70 -12.83
C LYS A 146 2.45 16.29 -12.98
N LYS A 147 3.72 16.21 -13.41
CA LYS A 147 4.45 14.94 -13.53
C LYS A 147 4.99 14.48 -12.17
N PRO A 148 5.09 13.16 -11.91
CA PRO A 148 5.83 12.67 -10.75
C PRO A 148 7.33 12.96 -10.91
N LYS A 149 8.07 13.01 -9.79
CA LYS A 149 9.54 13.17 -9.82
C LYS A 149 10.26 11.95 -10.38
N CYS A 150 9.73 10.76 -10.10
CA CYS A 150 10.20 9.50 -10.64
C CYS A 150 9.06 8.49 -10.70
N ALA A 151 9.31 7.37 -11.33
CA ALA A 151 8.44 6.21 -11.31
C ALA A 151 9.20 5.00 -10.74
N ILE A 152 8.49 4.15 -9.99
CA ILE A 152 8.95 2.84 -9.57
C ILE A 152 8.55 1.86 -10.68
N VAL A 153 9.53 1.32 -11.40
CA VAL A 153 9.33 0.37 -12.49
C VAL A 153 9.60 -1.03 -11.96
N VAL A 154 8.60 -1.89 -12.00
CA VAL A 154 8.61 -3.24 -11.43
C VAL A 154 8.64 -4.27 -12.55
N GLU A 155 9.70 -5.07 -12.59
CA GLU A 155 9.75 -6.31 -13.36
C GLU A 155 9.00 -7.40 -12.60
N VAL A 156 7.91 -7.88 -13.17
CA VAL A 156 6.98 -8.83 -12.56
C VAL A 156 7.59 -10.23 -12.50
N ARG A 157 7.54 -10.86 -11.33
CA ARG A 157 7.96 -12.25 -11.09
C ARG A 157 6.77 -13.13 -10.76
N GLU A 158 5.81 -12.60 -10.02
CA GLU A 158 4.56 -13.25 -9.66
C GLU A 158 3.40 -12.27 -9.88
N ALA A 159 2.30 -12.73 -10.44
CA ALA A 159 1.10 -11.91 -10.60
C ALA A 159 -0.16 -12.77 -10.60
N TYR A 160 -1.12 -12.42 -9.74
CA TYR A 160 -2.40 -13.11 -9.66
C TYR A 160 -3.50 -12.29 -8.97
N LEU A 161 -4.76 -12.67 -9.25
CA LEU A 161 -5.91 -12.18 -8.49
C LEU A 161 -6.02 -12.94 -7.16
N HIS A 162 -6.18 -12.19 -6.07
CA HIS A 162 -6.38 -12.73 -4.74
C HIS A 162 -7.88 -12.84 -4.43
N CYS A 163 -8.26 -13.82 -3.59
CA CYS A 163 -9.67 -14.10 -3.31
C CYS A 163 -10.33 -13.01 -2.44
N ALA A 164 -11.64 -12.91 -2.56
CA ALA A 164 -12.52 -11.98 -1.87
C ALA A 164 -12.66 -12.19 -0.34
N LYS A 165 -12.17 -13.30 0.22
CA LYS A 165 -12.52 -13.71 1.61
C LYS A 165 -12.21 -12.68 2.68
N ALA A 166 -11.08 -11.97 2.57
CA ALA A 166 -10.70 -10.95 3.56
C ALA A 166 -11.69 -9.78 3.53
N PHE A 167 -11.98 -9.25 2.35
CA PHE A 167 -12.90 -8.13 2.16
C PHE A 167 -14.32 -8.46 2.57
N ARG A 168 -14.80 -9.67 2.25
CA ARG A 168 -16.13 -10.13 2.67
C ARG A 168 -16.25 -10.31 4.18
N ARG A 169 -15.22 -10.83 4.85
CA ARG A 169 -15.23 -10.93 6.31
C ARG A 169 -15.19 -9.57 7.00
N SER A 170 -14.38 -8.65 6.50
CA SER A 170 -14.26 -7.29 7.05
C SER A 170 -15.42 -6.38 6.62
N LYS A 171 -16.18 -6.74 5.57
CA LYS A 171 -17.19 -5.88 4.93
C LYS A 171 -16.62 -4.50 4.53
N LEU A 172 -15.35 -4.47 4.08
CA LEU A 172 -14.59 -3.23 3.89
C LEU A 172 -15.30 -2.21 2.99
N TRP A 173 -16.01 -2.68 1.95
CA TRP A 173 -16.73 -1.82 1.02
C TRP A 173 -18.20 -1.56 1.40
N ASP A 174 -18.71 -2.19 2.45
CA ASP A 174 -20.08 -1.98 2.91
C ASP A 174 -20.22 -0.58 3.52
N PRO A 175 -21.08 0.31 2.99
CA PRO A 175 -21.28 1.64 3.56
C PRO A 175 -21.69 1.63 5.04
N ALA A 176 -22.36 0.57 5.51
CA ALA A 176 -22.79 0.44 6.90
C ALA A 176 -21.62 0.26 7.89
N THR A 177 -20.44 -0.09 7.40
CA THR A 177 -19.23 -0.22 8.26
C THR A 177 -18.42 1.08 8.36
N ARG A 178 -18.82 2.13 7.64
CA ARG A 178 -18.13 3.43 7.71
C ARG A 178 -18.34 4.06 9.07
N ILE A 179 -17.25 4.36 9.75
CA ILE A 179 -17.28 5.11 11.01
C ILE A 179 -17.42 6.61 10.74
N ASP A 180 -18.03 7.33 11.67
CA ASP A 180 -17.97 8.79 11.65
C ASP A 180 -16.53 9.25 11.86
N ARG A 181 -16.09 10.28 11.10
CA ARG A 181 -14.73 10.81 11.19
C ARG A 181 -14.41 11.32 12.60
N SER A 182 -15.41 11.83 13.34
CA SER A 182 -15.27 12.33 14.71
C SER A 182 -14.96 11.23 15.75
N THR A 183 -15.10 9.94 15.39
CA THR A 183 -14.74 8.82 16.27
C THR A 183 -13.27 8.83 16.67
N LEU A 184 -12.40 9.39 15.83
CA LEU A 184 -10.97 9.54 16.09
C LEU A 184 -10.56 11.02 16.05
N PRO A 185 -9.58 11.45 16.88
CA PRO A 185 -9.02 12.77 16.79
C PRO A 185 -8.43 13.10 15.41
N SER A 186 -8.11 14.35 15.14
CA SER A 186 -7.37 14.75 13.95
C SER A 186 -5.98 14.07 13.92
N LEU A 187 -5.40 13.94 12.72
CA LEU A 187 -4.03 13.38 12.59
C LEU A 187 -3.04 14.18 13.44
N ALA A 188 -3.12 15.51 13.42
CA ALA A 188 -2.23 16.37 14.20
C ALA A 188 -2.42 16.16 15.71
N ALA A 189 -3.67 16.01 16.19
CA ALA A 189 -3.95 15.72 17.59
C ALA A 189 -3.39 14.34 18.02
N MET A 190 -3.54 13.31 17.19
CA MET A 190 -2.95 12.01 17.46
C MET A 190 -1.41 12.06 17.51
N ILE A 191 -0.77 12.81 16.60
CA ILE A 191 0.69 13.00 16.61
C ILE A 191 1.11 13.79 17.85
N ARG A 192 0.37 14.85 18.24
CA ARG A 192 0.62 15.60 19.46
C ARG A 192 0.72 14.66 20.67
N ASP A 193 -0.24 13.78 20.83
CA ASP A 193 -0.29 12.86 21.97
C ASP A 193 0.87 11.87 21.98
N GLN A 194 1.41 11.52 20.79
CA GLN A 194 2.56 10.63 20.64
C GLN A 194 3.90 11.30 20.96
N ILE A 195 4.09 12.57 20.62
CA ILE A 195 5.38 13.26 20.72
C ILE A 195 5.40 14.45 21.69
N GLY A 196 4.29 14.73 22.36
CA GLY A 196 4.19 15.81 23.37
C GLY A 196 4.20 17.22 22.78
N MET A 197 3.56 17.45 21.63
CA MET A 197 3.44 18.81 21.06
C MET A 197 2.52 19.71 21.87
N SER A 198 2.76 21.03 21.79
CA SER A 198 1.86 22.02 22.35
C SER A 198 0.52 22.12 21.57
N GLU A 199 -0.53 22.66 22.20
CA GLU A 199 -1.80 22.92 21.50
C GLU A 199 -1.64 23.92 20.35
N GLN A 200 -0.77 24.92 20.51
CA GLN A 200 -0.50 25.92 19.49
C GLN A 200 0.16 25.29 18.26
N ASP A 201 1.19 24.45 18.46
CA ASP A 201 1.85 23.72 17.38
C ASP A 201 0.91 22.74 16.70
N THR A 202 -0.01 22.14 17.46
CA THR A 202 -1.03 21.24 16.90
C THR A 202 -1.95 21.97 15.92
N LYS A 203 -2.45 23.16 16.26
CA LYS A 203 -3.29 23.98 15.36
C LYS A 203 -2.53 24.35 14.08
N LEU A 204 -1.28 24.79 14.22
CA LEU A 204 -0.42 25.09 13.06
C LEU A 204 -0.18 23.86 12.17
N ALA A 205 -0.01 22.69 12.78
CA ALA A 205 0.13 21.43 12.04
C ALA A 205 -1.16 21.07 11.29
N GLU A 206 -2.33 21.24 11.91
CA GLU A 206 -3.63 21.01 11.25
C GLU A 206 -3.81 21.91 10.02
N GLU A 207 -3.55 23.20 10.16
CA GLU A 207 -3.64 24.17 9.06
C GLU A 207 -2.69 23.79 7.90
N ARG A 208 -1.45 23.38 8.21
CA ARG A 208 -0.47 22.94 7.22
C ARG A 208 -0.90 21.65 6.50
N ILE A 209 -1.43 20.69 7.25
CA ILE A 209 -1.92 19.41 6.68
C ILE A 209 -3.09 19.69 5.74
N GLU A 210 -4.07 20.49 6.17
CA GLU A 210 -5.23 20.85 5.34
C GLU A 210 -4.83 21.65 4.10
N LYS A 211 -3.87 22.58 4.23
CA LYS A 211 -3.30 23.29 3.10
C LYS A 211 -2.63 22.33 2.11
N ALA A 212 -1.82 21.40 2.61
CA ALA A 212 -1.15 20.41 1.78
C ALA A 212 -2.14 19.52 1.01
N TYR A 213 -3.23 19.10 1.63
CA TYR A 213 -4.28 18.32 0.97
C TYR A 213 -5.01 19.09 -0.12
N ARG A 214 -5.15 20.41 0.00
CA ARG A 214 -5.76 21.23 -1.05
C ARG A 214 -4.80 21.60 -2.19
N GLU A 215 -3.53 21.83 -1.91
CA GLU A 215 -2.63 22.54 -2.82
C GLU A 215 -1.44 21.71 -3.32
N SER A 216 -1.14 20.57 -2.68
CA SER A 216 0.10 19.83 -2.96
C SER A 216 -0.07 18.33 -3.20
N LEU A 217 -1.26 17.87 -3.55
CA LEU A 217 -1.47 16.45 -3.89
C LEU A 217 -0.58 15.98 -5.04
N TRP A 218 -0.35 16.84 -6.03
CA TRP A 218 0.37 16.49 -7.27
C TRP A 218 1.73 17.14 -7.41
N SER A 219 2.01 18.21 -6.66
CA SER A 219 3.30 18.88 -6.64
C SER A 219 3.62 19.40 -5.23
N PRO A 220 4.91 19.44 -4.82
CA PRO A 220 5.28 20.03 -3.55
C PRO A 220 4.75 21.46 -3.41
N LEU A 221 4.46 21.88 -2.19
CA LEU A 221 4.25 23.32 -1.89
C LEU A 221 5.55 24.06 -2.25
N SER A 222 5.42 25.15 -3.00
CA SER A 222 6.50 26.06 -3.34
C SER A 222 6.97 26.85 -2.13
#